data_eb975c64ed73cf6795b13c4db9b009fd
#
_entry.id   eb975c64ed73cf6795b13c4db9b009fd
#
_cell.length_a   1.000
_cell.length_b   1.000
_cell.length_c   1.000
_cell.angle_alpha   90.00
_cell.angle_beta   90.00
_cell.angle_gamma   90.00
#
_symmetry.space_group_name_H-M   'P 1'
#
loop_
_entity.id
_entity.type
_entity.pdbx_description
1 polymer ?
#
loop_
_entity_poly.entity_id
_entity_poly.type
_entity_poly.pdbx_seq_one_letter_code
_entity_poly.pdbx_strand_id
1 'polypeptide(L)'
;MQNENNKNETLKESKTSPWLDWAVKLQAIAQAGLTYGKDVYDRERYEQIRDIAAEMISLHSGISKEKVVDLFCSETGYQTPKLDTRAAVFQDGKILLVKENNGTWSLPGGWVDVDVSVHDNIIKEVKEESGLDVTVDTVIAIQDREKHNQPVYAWKVCKVFALCSVVGGSFEENIETSESRYFSEEETSKLKLAEEKNNIEQ
;
A
#
# COMPACT_ATOMS: atom_id res chain seq x y z
N MET A 1 -37.95 -6.32 26.36
CA MET A 1 -37.90 -5.57 25.09
C MET A 1 -36.40 -5.32 24.83
N GLN A 2 -35.80 -6.22 24.08
CA GLN A 2 -34.39 -6.15 23.69
C GLN A 2 -34.34 -5.41 22.34
N ASN A 3 -33.63 -4.28 22.31
CA ASN A 3 -33.31 -3.58 21.06
C ASN A 3 -32.03 -4.18 20.49
N GLU A 4 -32.15 -5.05 19.51
CA GLU A 4 -31.09 -5.47 18.63
C GLU A 4 -30.79 -4.33 17.64
N ASN A 5 -29.78 -3.54 17.93
CA ASN A 5 -29.17 -2.64 16.93
C ASN A 5 -28.27 -3.49 16.02
N ASN A 6 -28.86 -3.94 14.94
CA ASN A 6 -28.16 -4.57 13.82
C ASN A 6 -27.38 -3.46 13.06
N LYS A 7 -26.09 -3.29 13.40
CA LYS A 7 -25.17 -2.49 12.60
C LYS A 7 -24.85 -3.30 11.35
N ASN A 8 -25.59 -3.07 10.28
CA ASN A 8 -25.18 -3.43 8.94
C ASN A 8 -23.99 -2.52 8.55
N GLU A 9 -22.78 -2.96 8.85
CA GLU A 9 -21.60 -2.51 8.13
C GLU A 9 -21.71 -3.01 6.69
N THR A 10 -22.28 -2.18 5.82
CA THR A 10 -22.15 -2.33 4.38
C THR A 10 -20.67 -2.17 4.05
N LEU A 11 -19.98 -3.30 3.88
CA LEU A 11 -18.66 -3.33 3.24
C LEU A 11 -18.80 -2.56 1.92
N LYS A 12 -18.13 -1.40 1.82
CA LYS A 12 -18.01 -0.68 0.55
C LYS A 12 -17.40 -1.66 -0.44
N GLU A 13 -18.18 -2.10 -1.44
CA GLU A 13 -17.65 -2.91 -2.52
C GLU A 13 -16.47 -2.16 -3.16
N SER A 14 -15.34 -2.84 -3.23
CA SER A 14 -14.13 -2.35 -3.91
C SER A 14 -14.52 -1.84 -5.30
N LYS A 15 -14.15 -0.59 -5.63
CA LYS A 15 -14.31 -0.01 -6.98
C LYS A 15 -13.36 -0.64 -8.02
N THR A 16 -12.82 -1.82 -7.74
CA THR A 16 -11.97 -2.54 -8.70
C THR A 16 -12.82 -3.05 -9.85
N SER A 17 -12.34 -2.85 -11.07
CA SER A 17 -12.97 -3.46 -12.24
C SER A 17 -12.77 -4.97 -12.16
N PRO A 18 -13.82 -5.82 -12.26
CA PRO A 18 -13.72 -7.27 -12.07
C PRO A 18 -12.63 -7.94 -12.92
N TRP A 19 -12.38 -7.41 -14.13
CA TRP A 19 -11.34 -7.93 -15.02
C TRP A 19 -9.94 -7.81 -14.45
N LEU A 20 -9.62 -6.74 -13.69
CA LEU A 20 -8.32 -6.57 -13.06
C LEU A 20 -8.10 -7.60 -11.95
N ASP A 21 -9.11 -7.83 -11.12
CA ASP A 21 -9.03 -8.85 -10.07
C ASP A 21 -8.88 -10.25 -10.67
N TRP A 22 -9.54 -10.54 -11.81
CA TRP A 22 -9.35 -11.79 -12.53
C TRP A 22 -7.94 -11.92 -13.10
N ALA A 23 -7.40 -10.87 -13.73
CA ALA A 23 -6.04 -10.88 -14.27
C ALA A 23 -5.00 -11.12 -13.16
N VAL A 24 -5.13 -10.42 -12.02
CA VAL A 24 -4.26 -10.61 -10.85
C VAL A 24 -4.33 -12.05 -10.33
N LYS A 25 -5.54 -12.62 -10.21
CA LYS A 25 -5.74 -13.99 -9.75
C LYS A 25 -5.16 -15.03 -10.72
N LEU A 26 -5.37 -14.84 -12.02
CA LEU A 26 -4.81 -15.72 -13.05
C LEU A 26 -3.28 -15.69 -13.03
N GLN A 27 -2.68 -14.50 -12.93
CA GLN A 27 -1.22 -14.35 -12.81
C GLN A 27 -0.68 -15.06 -11.57
N ALA A 28 -1.30 -14.89 -10.40
CA ALA A 28 -0.85 -15.52 -9.16
C ALA A 28 -0.90 -17.06 -9.25
N ILE A 29 -1.96 -17.62 -9.85
CA ILE A 29 -2.08 -19.07 -10.11
C ILE A 29 -0.98 -19.55 -11.06
N ALA A 30 -0.78 -18.83 -12.18
CA ALA A 30 0.21 -19.17 -13.19
C ALA A 30 1.63 -19.16 -12.61
N GLN A 31 1.98 -18.11 -11.83
CA GLN A 31 3.28 -17.97 -11.22
C GLN A 31 3.59 -19.11 -10.23
N ALA A 32 2.64 -19.43 -9.35
CA ALA A 32 2.78 -20.56 -8.44
C ALA A 32 2.95 -21.89 -9.21
N GLY A 33 2.14 -22.12 -10.25
CA GLY A 33 2.23 -23.29 -11.09
C GLY A 33 3.57 -23.40 -11.84
N LEU A 34 4.08 -22.30 -12.40
CA LEU A 34 5.39 -22.24 -13.08
C LEU A 34 6.55 -22.50 -12.14
N THR A 35 6.42 -22.09 -10.86
CA THR A 35 7.49 -22.27 -9.86
C THR A 35 7.50 -23.69 -9.30
N TYR A 36 6.34 -24.24 -8.96
CA TYR A 36 6.23 -25.51 -8.22
C TYR A 36 5.80 -26.70 -9.09
N GLY A 37 5.19 -26.43 -10.25
CA GLY A 37 4.75 -27.47 -11.18
C GLY A 37 5.94 -28.22 -11.81
N LYS A 38 5.87 -29.56 -11.82
CA LYS A 38 6.92 -30.44 -12.35
C LYS A 38 6.60 -30.99 -13.72
N ASP A 39 5.32 -31.11 -14.04
CA ASP A 39 4.87 -31.63 -15.32
C ASP A 39 5.05 -30.59 -16.43
N VAL A 40 5.61 -31.00 -17.58
CA VAL A 40 5.92 -30.09 -18.68
C VAL A 40 4.66 -29.53 -19.34
N TYR A 41 3.60 -30.35 -19.45
CA TYR A 41 2.35 -29.91 -20.05
C TYR A 41 1.57 -28.95 -19.12
N ASP A 42 1.66 -29.14 -17.81
CA ASP A 42 1.07 -28.20 -16.86
C ASP A 42 1.81 -26.88 -16.89
N ARG A 43 3.14 -26.89 -17.00
CA ARG A 43 3.94 -25.65 -17.12
C ARG A 43 3.55 -24.86 -18.37
N GLU A 44 3.37 -25.52 -19.51
CA GLU A 44 2.89 -24.89 -20.74
C GLU A 44 1.50 -24.24 -20.54
N ARG A 45 0.59 -24.91 -19.82
CA ARG A 45 -0.73 -24.33 -19.48
C ARG A 45 -0.61 -23.11 -18.56
N TYR A 46 0.29 -23.13 -17.60
CA TYR A 46 0.54 -21.97 -16.72
C TYR A 46 1.17 -20.80 -17.49
N GLU A 47 2.02 -21.04 -18.47
CA GLU A 47 2.51 -19.99 -19.37
C GLU A 47 1.38 -19.35 -20.17
N GLN A 48 0.45 -20.15 -20.70
CA GLN A 48 -0.73 -19.65 -21.40
C GLN A 48 -1.64 -18.82 -20.47
N ILE A 49 -1.86 -19.26 -19.24
CA ILE A 49 -2.65 -18.51 -18.26
C ILE A 49 -1.98 -17.17 -17.94
N ARG A 50 -0.67 -17.13 -17.73
CA ARG A 50 0.09 -15.90 -17.51
C ARG A 50 -0.03 -14.94 -18.70
N ASP A 51 0.07 -15.47 -19.90
CA ASP A 51 -0.06 -14.70 -21.14
C ASP A 51 -1.43 -14.06 -21.28
N ILE A 52 -2.50 -14.79 -20.96
CA ILE A 52 -3.87 -14.26 -20.96
C ILE A 52 -4.00 -13.14 -19.92
N ALA A 53 -3.47 -13.32 -18.70
CA ALA A 53 -3.52 -12.30 -17.66
C ALA A 53 -2.79 -11.02 -18.08
N ALA A 54 -1.61 -11.15 -18.68
CA ALA A 54 -0.84 -10.02 -19.19
C ALA A 54 -1.56 -9.29 -20.34
N GLU A 55 -2.20 -10.04 -21.25
CA GLU A 55 -2.98 -9.49 -22.34
C GLU A 55 -4.21 -8.73 -21.85
N MET A 56 -4.93 -9.25 -20.84
CA MET A 56 -6.05 -8.56 -20.21
C MET A 56 -5.62 -7.19 -19.66
N ILE A 57 -4.49 -7.11 -18.97
CA ILE A 57 -3.96 -5.84 -18.44
C ILE A 57 -3.53 -4.92 -19.58
N SER A 58 -2.83 -5.43 -20.59
CA SER A 58 -2.38 -4.65 -21.75
C SER A 58 -3.54 -3.98 -22.48
N LEU A 59 -4.61 -4.74 -22.79
CA LEU A 59 -5.80 -4.23 -23.49
C LEU A 59 -6.52 -3.12 -22.73
N HIS A 60 -6.55 -3.18 -21.41
CA HIS A 60 -7.27 -2.23 -20.59
C HIS A 60 -6.44 -1.05 -20.09
N SER A 61 -5.11 -1.19 -20.04
CA SER A 61 -4.20 -0.12 -19.57
C SER A 61 -3.56 0.69 -20.70
N GLY A 62 -3.59 0.17 -21.93
CA GLY A 62 -2.84 0.75 -23.06
C GLY A 62 -1.31 0.56 -22.96
N ILE A 63 -0.83 -0.21 -21.99
CA ILE A 63 0.60 -0.57 -21.84
C ILE A 63 0.88 -1.78 -22.74
N SER A 64 2.05 -1.83 -23.40
CA SER A 64 2.39 -3.00 -24.24
C SER A 64 2.47 -4.29 -23.40
N LYS A 65 2.12 -5.43 -24.01
CA LYS A 65 2.13 -6.75 -23.33
C LYS A 65 3.51 -7.07 -22.74
N GLU A 66 4.59 -6.76 -23.49
CA GLU A 66 5.98 -6.98 -23.05
C GLU A 66 6.28 -6.23 -21.77
N LYS A 67 5.86 -4.95 -21.68
CA LYS A 67 6.05 -4.13 -20.49
C LYS A 67 5.17 -4.60 -19.33
N VAL A 68 3.96 -5.09 -19.60
CA VAL A 68 3.11 -5.71 -18.57
C VAL A 68 3.76 -6.98 -18.01
N VAL A 69 4.32 -7.85 -18.88
CA VAL A 69 5.04 -9.06 -18.46
C VAL A 69 6.24 -8.69 -17.58
N ASP A 70 7.03 -7.70 -17.99
CA ASP A 70 8.19 -7.23 -17.23
C ASP A 70 7.81 -6.68 -15.85
N LEU A 71 6.76 -5.89 -15.75
CA LEU A 71 6.33 -5.23 -14.51
C LEU A 71 5.48 -6.11 -13.59
N PHE A 72 4.73 -7.06 -14.14
CA PHE A 72 3.67 -7.80 -13.43
C PHE A 72 3.96 -9.29 -13.28
N CYS A 73 4.75 -9.88 -14.18
CA CYS A 73 5.03 -11.31 -14.22
C CYS A 73 6.50 -11.65 -13.91
N SER A 74 7.27 -10.69 -13.39
CA SER A 74 8.73 -10.82 -13.18
C SER A 74 9.12 -11.55 -11.89
N GLU A 75 8.19 -11.73 -10.96
CA GLU A 75 8.45 -12.43 -9.70
C GLU A 75 8.48 -13.95 -9.88
N THR A 76 9.20 -14.64 -9.00
CA THR A 76 9.22 -16.11 -8.90
C THR A 76 8.69 -16.54 -7.54
N GLY A 77 8.10 -17.74 -7.45
CA GLY A 77 7.56 -18.26 -6.21
C GLY A 77 6.07 -17.92 -6.02
N TYR A 78 5.62 -17.95 -4.78
CA TYR A 78 4.26 -17.60 -4.43
C TYR A 78 4.11 -16.09 -4.35
N GLN A 79 3.24 -15.52 -5.16
CA GLN A 79 3.01 -14.07 -5.20
C GLN A 79 2.27 -13.60 -3.93
N THR A 80 2.85 -12.61 -3.25
CA THR A 80 2.26 -11.99 -2.06
C THR A 80 2.07 -10.49 -2.26
N PRO A 81 1.17 -9.83 -1.50
CA PRO A 81 1.11 -8.38 -1.48
C PRO A 81 2.44 -7.78 -1.02
N LYS A 82 2.84 -6.65 -1.60
CA LYS A 82 3.96 -5.85 -1.08
C LYS A 82 3.55 -5.19 0.24
N LEU A 83 4.52 -4.99 1.13
CA LEU A 83 4.30 -4.31 2.41
C LEU A 83 4.61 -2.82 2.29
N ASP A 84 3.72 -1.99 2.83
CA ASP A 84 3.87 -0.54 3.01
C ASP A 84 3.55 -0.19 4.46
N THR A 85 4.31 0.70 5.07
CA THR A 85 4.10 1.13 6.45
C THR A 85 3.71 2.59 6.52
N ARG A 86 2.87 2.96 7.51
CA ARG A 86 2.49 4.34 7.82
C ARG A 86 2.52 4.56 9.33
N ALA A 87 3.18 5.63 9.76
CA ALA A 87 3.26 6.01 11.16
C ALA A 87 2.20 7.05 11.50
N ALA A 88 1.39 6.78 12.52
CA ALA A 88 0.52 7.75 13.15
C ALA A 88 1.24 8.32 14.38
N VAL A 89 1.69 9.57 14.28
CA VAL A 89 2.40 10.30 15.34
C VAL A 89 1.52 11.45 15.80
N PHE A 90 1.10 11.43 17.05
CA PHE A 90 0.25 12.48 17.62
C PHE A 90 0.99 13.34 18.63
N GLN A 91 0.70 14.65 18.61
CA GLN A 91 1.10 15.61 19.62
C GLN A 91 -0.04 16.61 19.85
N ASP A 92 -0.44 16.80 21.10
CA ASP A 92 -1.50 17.75 21.50
C ASP A 92 -2.81 17.60 20.70
N GLY A 93 -3.22 16.36 20.40
CA GLY A 93 -4.42 16.05 19.63
C GLY A 93 -4.31 16.31 18.13
N LYS A 94 -3.10 16.55 17.62
CA LYS A 94 -2.81 16.77 16.20
C LYS A 94 -1.96 15.63 15.65
N ILE A 95 -2.18 15.29 14.37
CA ILE A 95 -1.45 14.26 13.66
C ILE A 95 -0.31 14.85 12.83
N LEU A 96 0.84 14.20 12.85
CA LEU A 96 1.99 14.53 12.01
C LEU A 96 1.73 14.13 10.56
N LEU A 97 1.91 15.08 9.65
CA LEU A 97 1.99 14.81 8.22
C LEU A 97 3.26 15.40 7.63
N VAL A 98 3.74 14.79 6.57
CA VAL A 98 4.87 15.25 5.78
C VAL A 98 4.39 15.68 4.39
N LYS A 99 5.01 16.73 3.86
CA LYS A 99 4.70 17.28 2.56
C LYS A 99 5.66 16.77 1.50
N GLU A 100 5.13 16.02 0.58
CA GLU A 100 5.87 15.47 -0.54
C GLU A 100 6.25 16.54 -1.58
N ASN A 101 7.23 16.25 -2.43
CA ASN A 101 7.70 17.16 -3.48
C ASN A 101 6.62 17.53 -4.51
N ASN A 102 5.57 16.71 -4.66
CA ASN A 102 4.41 17.00 -5.49
C ASN A 102 3.38 17.95 -4.84
N GLY A 103 3.65 18.36 -3.57
CA GLY A 103 2.83 19.27 -2.77
C GLY A 103 1.64 18.61 -2.08
N THR A 104 1.55 17.27 -2.07
CA THR A 104 0.55 16.54 -1.29
C THR A 104 1.06 16.21 0.11
N TRP A 105 0.14 15.94 1.04
CA TRP A 105 0.45 15.58 2.41
C TRP A 105 0.14 14.11 2.68
N SER A 106 1.01 13.42 3.40
CA SER A 106 0.84 12.03 3.79
C SER A 106 1.31 11.76 5.20
N LEU A 107 0.86 10.64 5.77
CA LEU A 107 1.51 10.04 6.93
C LEU A 107 2.93 9.61 6.55
N PRO A 108 3.94 9.84 7.39
CA PRO A 108 5.28 9.34 7.14
C PRO A 108 5.27 7.81 7.01
N GLY A 109 6.02 7.30 6.05
CA GLY A 109 6.09 5.87 5.78
C GLY A 109 6.22 5.51 4.31
N GLY A 110 6.66 4.30 4.04
CA GLY A 110 6.97 3.79 2.69
C GLY A 110 7.00 2.29 2.60
N TRP A 111 7.60 1.82 1.50
CA TRP A 111 7.81 0.41 1.24
C TRP A 111 8.74 -0.23 2.26
N VAL A 112 8.43 -1.46 2.65
CA VAL A 112 9.30 -2.24 3.53
C VAL A 112 10.36 -2.94 2.68
N ASP A 113 11.62 -2.58 2.90
CA ASP A 113 12.75 -3.24 2.28
C ASP A 113 12.86 -4.71 2.74
N VAL A 114 13.34 -5.60 1.87
CA VAL A 114 13.36 -7.05 2.09
C VAL A 114 14.23 -7.48 3.28
N ASP A 115 15.22 -6.68 3.63
CA ASP A 115 16.19 -6.90 4.71
C ASP A 115 15.89 -6.08 5.98
N VAL A 116 14.78 -5.34 6.00
CA VAL A 116 14.36 -4.50 7.12
C VAL A 116 13.08 -5.07 7.74
N SER A 117 13.01 -5.10 9.07
CA SER A 117 11.76 -5.48 9.74
C SER A 117 10.69 -4.40 9.56
N VAL A 118 9.40 -4.79 9.60
CA VAL A 118 8.28 -3.83 9.55
C VAL A 118 8.40 -2.77 10.64
N HIS A 119 8.80 -3.17 11.84
CA HIS A 119 9.04 -2.28 12.97
C HIS A 119 10.14 -1.24 12.68
N ASP A 120 11.30 -1.72 12.20
CA ASP A 120 12.45 -0.84 11.94
C ASP A 120 12.21 0.05 10.72
N ASN A 121 11.44 -0.43 9.73
CA ASN A 121 11.04 0.38 8.59
C ASN A 121 10.19 1.58 9.03
N ILE A 122 9.25 1.41 9.96
CA ILE A 122 8.44 2.51 10.48
C ILE A 122 9.34 3.58 11.10
N ILE A 123 10.30 3.19 11.94
CA ILE A 123 11.25 4.11 12.58
C ILE A 123 12.11 4.82 11.53
N LYS A 124 12.64 4.06 10.56
CA LYS A 124 13.46 4.57 9.46
C LYS A 124 12.71 5.62 8.66
N GLU A 125 11.51 5.31 8.20
CA GLU A 125 10.70 6.20 7.36
C GLU A 125 10.32 7.50 8.10
N VAL A 126 9.91 7.40 9.38
CA VAL A 126 9.65 8.61 10.19
C VAL A 126 10.90 9.47 10.31
N LYS A 127 12.07 8.83 10.52
CA LYS A 127 13.35 9.56 10.61
C LYS A 127 13.71 10.24 9.29
N GLU A 128 13.60 9.54 8.17
CA GLU A 128 13.96 10.04 6.85
C GLU A 128 13.03 11.15 6.39
N GLU A 129 11.70 11.00 6.58
CA GLU A 129 10.71 11.94 6.06
C GLU A 129 10.40 13.11 7.01
N SER A 130 10.50 12.91 8.33
CA SER A 130 10.15 13.96 9.32
C SER A 130 11.30 14.43 10.21
N GLY A 131 12.46 13.76 10.18
CA GLY A 131 13.60 14.05 11.06
C GLY A 131 13.40 13.64 12.52
N LEU A 132 12.22 13.13 12.90
CA LEU A 132 11.91 12.74 14.26
C LEU A 132 12.47 11.36 14.61
N ASP A 133 12.86 11.19 15.87
CA ASP A 133 13.19 9.89 16.46
C ASP A 133 11.93 9.38 17.18
N VAL A 134 11.50 8.17 16.86
CA VAL A 134 10.26 7.58 17.41
C VAL A 134 10.47 6.17 17.94
N THR A 135 9.57 5.76 18.83
CA THR A 135 9.32 4.36 19.18
C THR A 135 8.00 3.91 18.56
N VAL A 136 7.93 2.66 18.13
CA VAL A 136 6.67 2.04 17.67
C VAL A 136 5.95 1.45 18.88
N ASP A 137 4.78 1.98 19.18
CA ASP A 137 4.02 1.58 20.37
C ASP A 137 3.11 0.38 20.08
N THR A 138 2.36 0.44 18.98
CA THR A 138 1.44 -0.65 18.59
C THR A 138 1.01 -0.52 17.12
N VAL A 139 0.67 -1.65 16.51
CA VAL A 139 -0.03 -1.68 15.21
C VAL A 139 -1.50 -1.34 15.45
N ILE A 140 -2.01 -0.33 14.77
CA ILE A 140 -3.39 0.16 14.90
C ILE A 140 -4.29 -0.32 13.78
N ALA A 141 -3.74 -0.59 12.58
CA ALA A 141 -4.51 -1.15 11.48
C ALA A 141 -3.61 -1.93 10.51
N ILE A 142 -4.22 -2.94 9.86
CA ILE A 142 -3.68 -3.62 8.69
C ILE A 142 -4.76 -3.55 7.61
N GLN A 143 -4.43 -2.99 6.44
CA GLN A 143 -5.42 -2.71 5.40
C GLN A 143 -4.94 -3.18 4.03
N ASP A 144 -5.90 -3.63 3.21
CA ASP A 144 -5.70 -3.81 1.77
C ASP A 144 -5.76 -2.42 1.10
N ARG A 145 -4.64 -1.94 0.57
CA ARG A 145 -4.56 -0.63 -0.08
C ARG A 145 -5.66 -0.41 -1.12
N GLU A 146 -5.96 -1.42 -1.91
CA GLU A 146 -6.90 -1.34 -3.03
C GLU A 146 -8.36 -1.13 -2.61
N LYS A 147 -8.67 -1.35 -1.32
CA LYS A 147 -10.01 -1.04 -0.76
C LYS A 147 -10.15 0.41 -0.32
N HIS A 148 -9.03 1.10 -0.10
CA HIS A 148 -9.00 2.43 0.49
C HIS A 148 -8.40 3.50 -0.43
N ASN A 149 -7.39 3.17 -1.24
CA ASN A 149 -6.61 4.13 -2.02
C ASN A 149 -6.75 3.92 -3.53
N GLN A 150 -6.55 4.99 -4.29
CA GLN A 150 -6.54 5.00 -5.76
C GLN A 150 -5.17 5.52 -6.27
N PRO A 151 -4.74 5.15 -7.49
CA PRO A 151 -5.32 4.11 -8.35
C PRO A 151 -5.11 2.70 -7.79
N VAL A 152 -5.90 1.73 -8.25
CA VAL A 152 -5.73 0.32 -7.86
C VAL A 152 -4.48 -0.26 -8.53
N TYR A 153 -3.64 -0.95 -7.76
CA TYR A 153 -2.43 -1.61 -8.26
C TYR A 153 -2.66 -3.10 -8.53
N ALA A 154 -2.07 -3.59 -9.62
CA ALA A 154 -2.16 -5.01 -9.98
C ALA A 154 -1.43 -5.94 -8.98
N TRP A 155 -0.33 -5.46 -8.40
CA TRP A 155 0.51 -6.26 -7.47
C TRP A 155 0.04 -6.27 -6.02
N LYS A 156 -1.06 -5.66 -5.70
CA LYS A 156 -1.62 -5.60 -4.33
C LYS A 156 -0.63 -5.09 -3.27
N VAL A 157 -1.15 -4.38 -2.28
CA VAL A 157 -0.35 -3.82 -1.18
C VAL A 157 -1.06 -4.02 0.14
N CYS A 158 -0.33 -4.57 1.10
CA CYS A 158 -0.74 -4.64 2.50
C CYS A 158 -0.14 -3.46 3.25
N LYS A 159 -0.99 -2.56 3.75
CA LYS A 159 -0.57 -1.42 4.55
C LYS A 159 -0.64 -1.72 6.03
N VAL A 160 0.43 -1.41 6.74
CA VAL A 160 0.53 -1.51 8.20
C VAL A 160 0.60 -0.11 8.79
N PHE A 161 -0.41 0.26 9.58
CA PHE A 161 -0.43 1.51 10.31
C PHE A 161 -0.02 1.28 11.76
N ALA A 162 0.91 2.08 12.27
CA ALA A 162 1.38 1.97 13.63
C ALA A 162 1.29 3.32 14.37
N LEU A 163 0.87 3.25 15.63
CA LEU A 163 1.00 4.38 16.55
C LEU A 163 2.45 4.49 17.01
N CYS A 164 2.99 5.70 16.97
CA CYS A 164 4.36 5.98 17.36
C CYS A 164 4.43 7.16 18.33
N SER A 165 5.36 7.08 19.28
CA SER A 165 5.69 8.14 20.23
C SER A 165 7.03 8.79 19.89
N VAL A 166 7.08 10.14 19.90
CA VAL A 166 8.32 10.89 19.66
C VAL A 166 9.22 10.82 20.88
N VAL A 167 10.49 10.48 20.65
CA VAL A 167 11.53 10.46 21.69
C VAL A 167 12.63 11.49 21.45
N GLY A 168 12.65 12.12 20.28
CA GLY A 168 13.64 13.17 19.95
C GLY A 168 13.57 13.59 18.48
N GLY A 169 14.61 14.29 18.04
CA GLY A 169 14.76 14.72 16.65
C GLY A 169 14.08 16.05 16.33
N SER A 170 14.32 16.54 15.13
CA SER A 170 13.69 17.74 14.56
C SER A 170 13.69 17.64 13.05
N PHE A 171 12.69 18.24 12.41
CA PHE A 171 12.60 18.26 10.96
C PHE A 171 13.76 19.03 10.33
N GLU A 172 14.34 18.44 9.30
CA GLU A 172 15.22 19.09 8.34
C GLU A 172 14.73 18.73 6.94
N GLU A 173 14.63 19.74 6.05
CA GLU A 173 14.25 19.53 4.66
C GLU A 173 15.18 18.54 3.98
N ASN A 174 14.64 17.60 3.22
CA ASN A 174 15.38 16.53 2.58
C ASN A 174 14.92 16.31 1.13
N ILE A 175 15.44 15.27 0.46
CA ILE A 175 15.16 15.01 -0.95
C ILE A 175 13.69 14.62 -1.19
N GLU A 176 13.03 14.01 -0.21
CA GLU A 176 11.68 13.44 -0.36
C GLU A 176 10.60 14.37 0.18
N THR A 177 10.90 15.11 1.25
CA THR A 177 9.93 15.93 1.97
C THR A 177 10.41 17.36 2.18
N SER A 178 9.53 18.30 1.85
CA SER A 178 9.79 19.75 1.97
C SER A 178 9.29 20.37 3.28
N GLU A 179 8.39 19.70 3.99
CA GLU A 179 7.77 20.20 5.21
C GLU A 179 7.25 19.03 6.06
N SER A 180 7.35 19.18 7.38
CA SER A 180 6.74 18.26 8.36
C SER A 180 6.01 19.09 9.41
N ARG A 181 4.71 18.78 9.65
CA ARG A 181 3.88 19.57 10.56
C ARG A 181 2.74 18.75 11.16
N TYR A 182 2.31 19.17 12.36
CA TYR A 182 1.14 18.62 13.05
C TYR A 182 -0.14 19.35 12.66
N PHE A 183 -1.19 18.60 12.32
CA PHE A 183 -2.49 19.12 11.89
C PHE A 183 -3.61 18.60 12.78
N SER A 184 -4.57 19.47 13.09
CA SER A 184 -5.84 19.03 13.69
C SER A 184 -6.70 18.31 12.64
N GLU A 185 -7.73 17.58 13.08
CA GLU A 185 -8.70 16.93 12.20
C GLU A 185 -9.34 17.93 11.22
N GLU A 186 -9.72 19.13 11.72
CA GLU A 186 -10.29 20.18 10.88
C GLU A 186 -9.29 20.71 9.84
N GLU A 187 -8.03 20.86 10.20
CA GLU A 187 -6.97 21.29 9.27
C GLU A 187 -6.71 20.20 8.21
N THR A 188 -6.62 18.93 8.62
CA THR A 188 -6.36 17.79 7.73
C THR A 188 -7.42 17.67 6.64
N SER A 189 -8.71 17.90 6.96
CA SER A 189 -9.80 17.84 6.00
C SER A 189 -9.72 18.87 4.85
N LYS A 190 -8.90 19.90 5.02
CA LYS A 190 -8.68 20.97 4.01
C LYS A 190 -7.40 20.77 3.21
N LEU A 191 -6.60 19.77 3.54
CA LEU A 191 -5.34 19.50 2.85
C LEU A 191 -5.55 18.72 1.55
N LYS A 192 -4.61 18.90 0.63
CA LYS A 192 -4.46 18.00 -0.52
C LYS A 192 -3.67 16.78 -0.05
N LEU A 193 -4.37 15.71 0.30
CA LEU A 193 -3.73 14.46 0.71
C LEU A 193 -3.19 13.69 -0.49
N ALA A 194 -2.18 12.85 -0.24
CA ALA A 194 -1.66 11.87 -1.19
C ALA A 194 -2.59 10.64 -1.21
N GLU A 195 -3.71 10.73 -1.93
CA GLU A 195 -4.80 9.72 -1.97
C GLU A 195 -4.31 8.30 -2.30
N GLU A 196 -3.20 8.19 -3.03
CA GLU A 196 -2.56 6.92 -3.33
C GLU A 196 -1.85 6.31 -2.12
N LYS A 197 -1.48 7.11 -1.11
CA LYS A 197 -0.76 6.70 0.10
C LYS A 197 -1.69 6.59 1.29
N ASN A 198 -2.45 7.63 1.55
CA ASN A 198 -3.49 7.65 2.59
C ASN A 198 -4.57 8.68 2.24
N ASN A 199 -5.76 8.49 2.75
CA ASN A 199 -6.89 9.39 2.60
C ASN A 199 -7.45 9.80 3.96
N ILE A 200 -8.49 10.61 3.96
CA ILE A 200 -9.08 11.15 5.19
C ILE A 200 -9.79 10.09 6.08
N GLU A 201 -10.09 8.91 5.53
CA GLU A 201 -10.70 7.80 6.28
C GLU A 201 -9.65 6.93 6.99
N GLN A 202 -8.38 7.06 6.65
CA GLN A 202 -7.23 6.32 7.19
C GLN A 202 -6.50 7.10 8.28
#